data_ac2797c8837c8d3d1106ad0097dfcc13
#
_entry.id   ac2797c8837c8d3d1106ad0097dfcc13
#
_cell.length_a   1.000
_cell.length_b   1.000
_cell.length_c   1.000
_cell.angle_alpha   90.00
_cell.angle_beta   90.00
_cell.angle_gamma   90.00
#
_symmetry.space_group_name_H-M   'P 1'
#
loop_
_entity.id
_entity.type
_entity.pdbx_description
1 polymer ?
#
loop_
_entity_poly.entity_id
_entity_poly.type
_entity_poly.pdbx_seq_one_letter_code
_entity_poly.pdbx_strand_id
1 'polypeptide(L)'
;DTTFLMFFAEFMDPAHLRAVYDDYLAYYRDRAEFLKTLDPEGVPEGRLFVRGMGLAFYEAVADYMTENRSRLIGEEADAAD
;
A
#
# COMPACT_ATOMS: atom_id res chain seq x y z
N ASP A 1 -11.97 2.87 3.43
CA ASP A 1 -10.76 2.33 2.82
C ASP A 1 -9.57 3.26 3.09
N THR A 2 -8.40 2.91 2.57
CA THR A 2 -7.17 3.67 2.80
C THR A 2 -7.29 5.12 2.34
N THR A 3 -7.85 5.34 1.16
CA THR A 3 -8.00 6.69 0.59
C THR A 3 -8.86 7.55 1.49
N PHE A 4 -9.97 7.02 1.96
CA PHE A 4 -10.87 7.72 2.86
C PHE A 4 -10.17 8.09 4.17
N LEU A 5 -9.46 7.13 4.77
CA LEU A 5 -8.77 7.36 6.03
C LEU A 5 -7.65 8.40 5.89
N MET A 6 -6.89 8.34 4.80
CA MET A 6 -5.79 9.29 4.58
C MET A 6 -6.32 10.71 4.32
N PHE A 7 -7.51 10.83 3.74
CA PHE A 7 -8.14 12.12 3.52
C PHE A 7 -8.38 12.87 4.83
N PHE A 8 -8.65 12.12 5.90
CA PHE A 8 -8.90 12.69 7.23
C PHE A 8 -7.70 12.59 8.17
N ALA A 9 -6.50 12.43 7.61
CA ALA A 9 -5.27 12.24 8.39
C ALA A 9 -5.04 13.37 9.42
N GLU A 10 -5.36 14.60 9.06
CA GLU A 10 -5.16 15.77 9.94
C GLU A 10 -5.95 15.71 11.24
N PHE A 11 -7.00 14.89 11.28
CA PHE A 11 -7.85 14.73 12.47
C PHE A 11 -7.47 13.52 13.31
N MET A 12 -6.41 12.79 12.92
CA MET A 12 -5.99 11.57 13.61
C MET A 12 -4.83 11.86 14.55
N ASP A 13 -4.79 11.12 15.66
CA ASP A 13 -3.62 11.12 16.53
C ASP A 13 -2.39 10.66 15.73
N PRO A 14 -1.25 11.39 15.81
CA PRO A 14 -0.07 11.07 15.01
C PRO A 14 0.43 9.64 15.15
N ALA A 15 0.44 9.07 16.35
CA ALA A 15 0.89 7.69 16.55
C ALA A 15 -0.06 6.71 15.90
N HIS A 16 -1.38 6.98 16.00
CA HIS A 16 -2.39 6.14 15.36
C HIS A 16 -2.30 6.25 13.84
N LEU A 17 -2.13 7.46 13.31
CA LEU A 17 -1.97 7.65 11.87
C LEU A 17 -0.78 6.85 11.34
N ARG A 18 0.35 6.90 12.04
CA ARG A 18 1.55 6.15 11.64
C ARG A 18 1.26 4.66 11.60
N ALA A 19 0.62 4.13 12.64
CA ALA A 19 0.31 2.71 12.71
C ALA A 19 -0.61 2.28 11.56
N VAL A 20 -1.66 3.05 11.31
CA VAL A 20 -2.61 2.75 10.22
C VAL A 20 -1.91 2.85 8.86
N TYR A 21 -1.10 3.88 8.66
CA TYR A 21 -0.37 4.06 7.41
C TYR A 21 0.52 2.86 7.12
N ASP A 22 1.32 2.47 8.10
CA ASP A 22 2.28 1.38 7.93
C ASP A 22 1.58 0.03 7.74
N ASP A 23 0.44 -0.18 8.40
CA ASP A 23 -0.35 -1.40 8.21
C ASP A 23 -0.89 -1.49 6.79
N TYR A 24 -1.41 -0.39 6.22
CA TYR A 24 -1.89 -0.39 4.85
C TYR A 24 -0.76 -0.55 3.84
N LEU A 25 0.39 0.08 4.09
CA LEU A 25 1.55 -0.09 3.22
C LEU A 25 2.00 -1.54 3.19
N ALA A 26 2.09 -2.18 4.35
CA ALA A 26 2.43 -3.60 4.44
C ALA A 26 1.40 -4.46 3.69
N TYR A 27 0.11 -4.15 3.84
CA TYR A 27 -0.96 -4.87 3.15
C TYR A 27 -0.78 -4.81 1.62
N TYR A 28 -0.53 -3.63 1.07
CA TYR A 28 -0.36 -3.49 -0.38
C TYR A 28 0.89 -4.22 -0.87
N ARG A 29 1.98 -4.16 -0.12
CA ARG A 29 3.20 -4.90 -0.47
C ARG A 29 2.99 -6.40 -0.42
N ASP A 30 2.32 -6.89 0.61
CA ASP A 30 2.04 -8.31 0.76
C ASP A 30 1.13 -8.81 -0.37
N ARG A 31 0.13 -8.02 -0.76
CA ARG A 31 -0.75 -8.39 -1.88
C ARG A 31 0.03 -8.44 -3.20
N ALA A 32 0.92 -7.49 -3.43
CA ALA A 32 1.75 -7.49 -4.63
C ALA A 32 2.65 -8.73 -4.67
N GLU A 33 3.32 -9.05 -3.58
CA GLU A 33 4.18 -10.23 -3.50
C GLU A 33 3.38 -11.52 -3.70
N PHE A 34 2.20 -11.61 -3.10
CA PHE A 34 1.33 -12.77 -3.28
C PHE A 34 0.99 -12.99 -4.76
N LEU A 35 0.60 -11.92 -5.46
CA LEU A 35 0.22 -12.03 -6.87
C LEU A 35 1.42 -12.49 -7.74
N LYS A 36 2.63 -12.10 -7.38
CA LYS A 36 3.84 -12.53 -8.09
C LYS A 36 4.13 -14.02 -7.92
N THR A 37 3.64 -14.64 -6.85
CA THR A 37 3.89 -16.05 -6.58
C THR A 37 2.95 -17.00 -7.31
N LEU A 38 1.85 -16.46 -7.88
CA LEU A 38 0.84 -17.29 -8.52
C LEU A 38 1.33 -17.82 -9.87
N ASP A 39 1.17 -19.14 -10.07
CA ASP A 39 1.55 -19.80 -11.31
C ASP A 39 0.60 -19.37 -12.45
N PRO A 40 1.12 -18.86 -13.58
CA PRO A 40 0.28 -18.49 -14.72
C PRO A 40 -0.14 -19.68 -15.58
N GLU A 41 0.46 -20.85 -15.39
CA GLU A 41 0.21 -21.99 -16.27
C GLU A 41 -1.24 -22.45 -16.19
N GLY A 42 -1.86 -22.63 -17.35
CA GLY A 42 -3.23 -23.11 -17.45
C GLY A 42 -4.30 -22.07 -17.10
N VAL A 43 -3.90 -20.85 -16.77
CA VAL A 43 -4.86 -19.79 -16.40
C VAL A 43 -5.32 -19.07 -17.67
N PRO A 44 -6.63 -18.89 -17.87
CA PRO A 44 -7.15 -18.14 -19.04
C PRO A 44 -6.59 -16.72 -19.10
N GLU A 45 -6.37 -16.24 -20.31
CA GLU A 45 -5.73 -14.95 -20.56
C GLU A 45 -6.45 -13.77 -19.86
N GLY A 46 -7.79 -13.80 -19.85
CA GLY A 46 -8.57 -12.75 -19.18
C GLY A 46 -8.28 -12.67 -17.68
N ARG A 47 -8.10 -13.82 -17.04
CA ARG A 47 -7.77 -13.86 -15.62
C ARG A 47 -6.33 -13.38 -15.36
N LEU A 48 -5.40 -13.73 -16.25
CA LEU A 48 -4.03 -13.24 -16.17
C LEU A 48 -4.00 -11.72 -16.31
N PHE A 49 -4.80 -11.19 -17.23
CA PHE A 49 -4.89 -9.75 -17.45
C PHE A 49 -5.36 -9.03 -16.17
N VAL A 50 -6.43 -9.53 -15.54
CA VAL A 50 -6.97 -8.94 -14.31
C VAL A 50 -5.97 -9.05 -13.17
N ARG A 51 -5.28 -10.21 -13.07
CA ARG A 51 -4.22 -10.39 -12.08
C ARG A 51 -3.12 -9.36 -12.26
N GLY A 52 -2.73 -9.10 -13.52
CA GLY A 52 -1.71 -8.09 -13.84
C GLY A 52 -2.16 -6.68 -13.45
N MET A 53 -3.44 -6.35 -13.68
CA MET A 53 -3.99 -5.06 -13.25
C MET A 53 -3.91 -4.92 -11.73
N GLY A 54 -4.26 -5.98 -10.99
CA GLY A 54 -4.18 -5.96 -9.53
C GLY A 54 -2.76 -5.75 -9.05
N LEU A 55 -1.81 -6.46 -9.65
CA LEU A 55 -0.39 -6.30 -9.29
C LEU A 55 0.08 -4.88 -9.56
N ALA A 56 -0.23 -4.32 -10.73
CA ALA A 56 0.14 -2.94 -11.06
C ALA A 56 -0.45 -1.95 -10.05
N PHE A 57 -1.69 -2.15 -9.65
CA PHE A 57 -2.35 -1.29 -8.67
C PHE A 57 -1.64 -1.36 -7.31
N TYR A 58 -1.42 -2.56 -6.78
CA TYR A 58 -0.81 -2.71 -5.46
C TYR A 58 0.62 -2.18 -5.44
N GLU A 59 1.41 -2.42 -6.49
CA GLU A 59 2.76 -1.90 -6.56
C GLU A 59 2.78 -0.38 -6.66
N ALA A 60 1.91 0.20 -7.48
CA ALA A 60 1.86 1.65 -7.64
C ALA A 60 1.48 2.35 -6.34
N VAL A 61 0.49 1.82 -5.64
CA VAL A 61 0.05 2.40 -4.36
C VAL A 61 1.15 2.27 -3.30
N ALA A 62 1.78 1.09 -3.21
CA ALA A 62 2.86 0.87 -2.24
C ALA A 62 4.04 1.80 -2.51
N ASP A 63 4.41 1.97 -3.77
CA ASP A 63 5.51 2.87 -4.15
C ASP A 63 5.17 4.32 -3.81
N TYR A 64 3.97 4.76 -4.13
CA TYR A 64 3.52 6.11 -3.81
C TYR A 64 3.56 6.35 -2.30
N MET A 65 3.03 5.42 -1.51
CA MET A 65 3.01 5.53 -0.07
C MET A 65 4.42 5.53 0.53
N THR A 66 5.33 4.75 -0.03
CA THR A 66 6.72 4.73 0.41
C THR A 66 7.41 6.06 0.13
N GLU A 67 7.27 6.58 -1.08
CA GLU A 67 7.92 7.81 -1.51
C GLU A 67 7.36 9.05 -0.83
N ASN A 68 6.08 9.03 -0.46
CA ASN A 68 5.39 10.20 0.08
C ASN A 68 5.05 10.08 1.57
N ARG A 69 5.60 9.08 2.25
CA ARG A 69 5.29 8.82 3.65
C ARG A 69 5.51 10.05 4.53
N SER A 70 6.60 10.75 4.32
CA SER A 70 6.94 11.92 5.14
C SER A 70 5.95 13.08 5.02
N ARG A 71 5.18 13.12 3.94
CA ARG A 71 4.17 14.18 3.76
C ARG A 71 3.03 14.08 4.76
N LEU A 72 2.70 12.86 5.19
CA LEU A 72 1.64 12.65 6.19
C LEU A 72 2.20 12.32 7.57
N ILE A 73 3.24 11.48 7.63
CA ILE A 73 3.78 11.00 8.90
C ILE A 73 4.81 11.97 9.47
N GLY A 74 5.59 12.62 8.58
CA GLY A 74 6.66 13.53 8.98
C GLY A 74 7.95 12.80 9.27
N GLU A 75 9.07 13.41 8.91
CA GLU A 75 10.40 12.83 9.11
C GLU A 75 10.81 12.82 10.59
N GLU A 76 10.36 13.80 11.35
CA GLU A 76 10.65 13.88 12.78
C GLU A 76 10.09 12.68 13.54
N ALA A 77 8.90 12.20 13.16
CA ALA A 77 8.29 11.03 13.76
C ALA A 77 9.13 9.77 13.49
N ASP A 78 9.74 9.70 12.31
CA ASP A 78 10.59 8.58 11.94
C ASP A 78 11.95 8.67 12.65
N ALA A 79 12.51 9.86 12.75
CA ALA A 79 13.80 10.09 13.39
C ALA A 79 13.74 9.81 14.88
N ALA A 80 12.61 9.98 15.52
CA ALA A 80 12.41 9.70 16.94
C ALA A 80 12.39 8.22 17.27
N ASP A 81 12.18 7.39 16.28
CA ASP A 81 12.18 5.95 16.44
C ASP A 81 13.61 5.41 16.41
#